data_6f3c1228cb73c549f4e104f16c7d0e3c
#
_entry.id   6f3c1228cb73c549f4e104f16c7d0e3c
#
_cell.length_a   1.000
_cell.length_b   1.000
_cell.length_c   1.000
_cell.angle_alpha   90.00
_cell.angle_beta   90.00
_cell.angle_gamma   90.00
#
_symmetry.space_group_name_H-M   'P 1'
#
loop_
_entity.id
_entity.type
_entity.pdbx_description
1 polymer ?
#
loop_
_entity_poly.entity_id
_entity_poly.type
_entity_poly.pdbx_seq_one_letter_code
_entity_poly.pdbx_strand_id
1 'polypeptide(L)'
;MAKLFVFGIGGTGSRVIRSLVMLMAAGVKIRNCDKIVPIIIDPDTQNGDMNRTVELLKTYKHLHDALGRREEGFFHTDISTLSSIAGDGRDRIRDSFVYDFGGINKPFKDHIGYNQLDIDSQALVDLLFTPENLNNSLDVGFRGSPNVGSVVLNEIIDSPEIRFFASTFQAGDRIFFISSIFGGTGAAGFRCS
;
A
#
# COMPACT_ATOMS: atom_id res chain seq x y z
N MET A 1 -16.07 13.39 -11.15
CA MET A 1 -14.59 13.40 -11.23
C MET A 1 -14.12 11.97 -11.08
N ALA A 2 -13.47 11.42 -12.11
CA ALA A 2 -12.99 10.06 -12.08
C ALA A 2 -11.64 9.96 -11.34
N LYS A 3 -11.53 9.00 -10.42
CA LYS A 3 -10.33 8.75 -9.63
C LYS A 3 -9.58 7.54 -10.18
N LEU A 4 -8.26 7.58 -10.07
CA LEU A 4 -7.38 6.43 -10.31
C LEU A 4 -6.72 6.05 -8.97
N PHE A 5 -7.13 4.94 -8.40
CA PHE A 5 -6.49 4.34 -7.24
C PHE A 5 -5.33 3.47 -7.69
N VAL A 6 -4.14 3.75 -7.18
CA VAL A 6 -2.91 3.05 -7.58
C VAL A 6 -2.33 2.35 -6.36
N PHE A 7 -2.49 1.05 -6.30
CA PHE A 7 -1.93 0.22 -5.24
C PHE A 7 -0.52 -0.24 -5.64
N GLY A 8 0.48 0.23 -4.94
CA GLY A 8 1.88 -0.17 -5.13
C GLY A 8 2.34 -1.11 -4.04
N ILE A 9 2.59 -2.37 -4.37
CA ILE A 9 2.92 -3.42 -3.41
C ILE A 9 4.42 -3.69 -3.43
N GLY A 10 5.05 -3.49 -2.29
CA GLY A 10 6.50 -3.67 -2.08
C GLY A 10 7.34 -2.61 -2.79
N GLY A 11 8.65 -2.81 -2.78
CA GLY A 11 9.60 -1.87 -3.36
C GLY A 11 9.43 -1.64 -4.86
N THR A 12 9.00 -2.64 -5.61
CA THR A 12 8.71 -2.50 -7.06
C THR A 12 7.50 -1.59 -7.26
N GLY A 13 6.41 -1.80 -6.51
CA GLY A 13 5.24 -0.92 -6.55
C GLY A 13 5.60 0.53 -6.25
N SER A 14 6.40 0.75 -5.21
CA SER A 14 6.89 2.09 -4.83
C SER A 14 7.69 2.76 -5.95
N ARG A 15 8.60 2.04 -6.62
CA ARG A 15 9.38 2.58 -7.75
C ARG A 15 8.52 2.96 -8.94
N VAL A 16 7.51 2.17 -9.27
CA VAL A 16 6.60 2.48 -10.39
C VAL A 16 5.73 3.69 -10.05
N ILE A 17 5.20 3.78 -8.81
CA ILE A 17 4.49 4.98 -8.35
C ILE A 17 5.39 6.22 -8.45
N ARG A 18 6.66 6.13 -8.05
CA ARG A 18 7.62 7.22 -8.19
C ARG A 18 7.75 7.69 -9.65
N SER A 19 7.88 6.76 -10.59
CA SER A 19 7.94 7.09 -12.01
C SER A 19 6.65 7.73 -12.52
N LEU A 20 5.50 7.24 -12.07
CA LEU A 20 4.20 7.83 -12.38
C LEU A 20 4.12 9.29 -11.90
N VAL A 21 4.52 9.55 -10.66
CA VAL A 21 4.51 10.92 -10.09
C VAL A 21 5.41 11.85 -10.89
N MET A 22 6.59 11.39 -11.33
CA MET A 22 7.49 12.19 -12.19
C MET A 22 6.85 12.52 -13.54
N LEU A 23 6.11 11.59 -14.15
CA LEU A 23 5.36 11.85 -15.39
C LEU A 23 4.24 12.88 -15.15
N MET A 24 3.53 12.77 -14.02
CA MET A 24 2.50 13.77 -13.66
C MET A 24 3.12 15.14 -13.42
N ALA A 25 4.29 15.20 -12.77
CA ALA A 25 5.03 16.44 -12.58
C ALA A 25 5.41 17.09 -13.93
N ALA A 26 5.78 16.29 -14.90
CA ALA A 26 6.09 16.72 -16.26
C ALA A 26 4.85 17.12 -17.09
N GLY A 27 3.65 17.02 -16.54
CA GLY A 27 2.41 17.43 -17.21
C GLY A 27 1.78 16.36 -18.11
N VAL A 28 2.17 15.09 -17.96
CA VAL A 28 1.50 13.98 -18.68
C VAL A 28 0.07 13.84 -18.16
N LYS A 29 -0.89 13.72 -19.08
CA LYS A 29 -2.31 13.54 -18.74
C LYS A 29 -2.71 12.07 -18.88
N ILE A 30 -3.47 11.59 -17.91
CA ILE A 30 -4.17 10.31 -17.98
C ILE A 30 -5.60 10.60 -18.44
N ARG A 31 -6.02 9.99 -19.56
CA ARG A 31 -7.37 10.20 -20.10
C ARG A 31 -8.43 9.81 -19.08
N ASN A 32 -9.43 10.67 -18.90
CA ASN A 32 -10.55 10.49 -17.96
C ASN A 32 -10.05 10.18 -16.55
N CYS A 33 -9.11 10.99 -16.05
CA CYS A 33 -8.58 10.88 -14.69
C CYS A 33 -8.35 12.30 -14.15
N ASP A 34 -9.12 12.67 -13.17
CA ASP A 34 -9.04 13.99 -12.53
C ASP A 34 -8.17 13.95 -11.27
N LYS A 35 -8.05 12.78 -10.66
CA LYS A 35 -7.36 12.59 -9.38
C LYS A 35 -6.69 11.23 -9.31
N ILE A 36 -5.47 11.20 -8.80
CA ILE A 36 -4.71 9.97 -8.51
C ILE A 36 -4.61 9.80 -7.00
N VAL A 37 -4.90 8.60 -6.52
CA VAL A 37 -4.82 8.22 -5.11
C VAL A 37 -3.84 7.05 -4.97
N PRO A 38 -2.55 7.32 -4.74
CA PRO A 38 -1.56 6.27 -4.51
C PRO A 38 -1.73 5.68 -3.12
N ILE A 39 -1.62 4.35 -3.02
CA ILE A 39 -1.64 3.60 -1.77
C ILE A 39 -0.47 2.62 -1.83
N ILE A 40 0.54 2.85 -1.02
CA ILE A 40 1.73 1.99 -0.94
C ILE A 40 1.51 0.95 0.15
N ILE A 41 1.69 -0.31 -0.19
CA ILE A 41 1.56 -1.45 0.72
C ILE A 41 2.94 -2.10 0.85
N ASP A 42 3.65 -1.78 1.91
CA ASP A 42 4.95 -2.38 2.22
C ASP A 42 5.16 -2.39 3.74
N PRO A 43 5.31 -3.56 4.37
CA PRO A 43 5.59 -3.65 5.80
C PRO A 43 7.01 -3.19 6.16
N ASP A 44 7.94 -3.17 5.20
CA ASP A 44 9.31 -2.72 5.42
C ASP A 44 9.38 -1.19 5.50
N THR A 45 9.27 -0.67 6.72
CA THR A 45 9.33 0.78 6.98
C THR A 45 10.70 1.40 6.69
N GLN A 46 11.75 0.60 6.57
CA GLN A 46 13.10 1.06 6.23
C GLN A 46 13.40 0.96 4.73
N ASN A 47 12.46 0.49 3.93
CA ASN A 47 12.62 0.38 2.49
C ASN A 47 12.92 1.76 1.86
N GLY A 48 14.13 1.93 1.37
CA GLY A 48 14.58 3.20 0.79
C GLY A 48 13.80 3.61 -0.46
N ASP A 49 13.26 2.67 -1.24
CA ASP A 49 12.42 2.99 -2.41
C ASP A 49 11.07 3.53 -1.98
N MET A 50 10.47 2.94 -0.95
CA MET A 50 9.23 3.44 -0.36
C MET A 50 9.41 4.86 0.20
N ASN A 51 10.41 5.06 1.05
CA ASN A 51 10.65 6.34 1.71
C ASN A 51 10.89 7.47 0.71
N ARG A 52 11.72 7.24 -0.32
CA ARG A 52 11.94 8.21 -1.41
C ARG A 52 10.67 8.51 -2.21
N THR A 53 9.83 7.51 -2.42
CA THR A 53 8.56 7.69 -3.14
C THR A 53 7.57 8.52 -2.33
N VAL A 54 7.45 8.25 -1.03
CA VAL A 54 6.60 9.02 -0.12
C VAL A 54 7.04 10.48 -0.05
N GLU A 55 8.34 10.73 0.05
CA GLU A 55 8.91 12.09 0.07
C GLU A 55 8.60 12.84 -1.24
N LEU A 56 8.75 12.17 -2.38
CA LEU A 56 8.39 12.75 -3.68
C LEU A 56 6.88 13.05 -3.77
N LEU A 57 6.02 12.16 -3.31
CA LEU A 57 4.57 12.39 -3.28
C LEU A 57 4.19 13.60 -2.42
N LYS A 58 4.80 13.75 -1.25
CA LYS A 58 4.60 14.92 -0.38
C LYS A 58 5.07 16.21 -1.06
N THR A 59 6.23 16.17 -1.67
CA THR A 59 6.78 17.32 -2.42
C THR A 59 5.89 17.71 -3.59
N TYR A 60 5.45 16.71 -4.37
CA TYR A 60 4.51 16.94 -5.48
C TYR A 60 3.22 17.61 -5.00
N LYS A 61 2.61 17.05 -3.94
CA LYS A 61 1.38 17.61 -3.38
C LYS A 61 1.57 19.07 -2.92
N HIS A 62 2.66 19.35 -2.23
CA HIS A 62 2.99 20.71 -1.79
C HIS A 62 3.12 21.69 -2.98
N LEU A 63 3.82 21.28 -4.04
CA LEU A 63 3.98 22.10 -5.25
C LEU A 63 2.64 22.29 -5.98
N HIS A 64 1.84 21.22 -6.13
CA HIS A 64 0.51 21.29 -6.73
C HIS A 64 -0.39 22.29 -5.98
N ASP A 65 -0.42 22.19 -4.65
CA ASP A 65 -1.24 23.04 -3.80
C ASP A 65 -0.78 24.51 -3.86
N ALA A 66 0.53 24.75 -3.90
CA ALA A 66 1.12 26.10 -4.03
C ALA A 66 0.84 26.75 -5.39
N LEU A 67 0.83 25.97 -6.47
CA LEU A 67 0.56 26.44 -7.82
C LEU A 67 -0.94 26.66 -8.08
N GLY A 68 -1.79 26.10 -7.25
CA GLY A 68 -3.24 26.11 -7.42
C GLY A 68 -3.73 25.23 -8.58
N ARG A 69 -5.04 25.11 -8.68
CA ARG A 69 -5.68 24.26 -9.69
C ARG A 69 -5.40 24.77 -11.10
N ARG A 70 -4.87 23.89 -11.94
CA ARG A 70 -4.57 24.14 -13.36
C ARG A 70 -5.15 23.04 -14.21
N GLU A 71 -5.53 23.35 -15.43
CA GLU A 71 -6.03 22.36 -16.39
C GLU A 71 -4.89 21.75 -17.25
N GLU A 72 -3.77 22.45 -17.34
CA GLU A 72 -2.63 22.07 -18.17
C GLU A 72 -1.28 22.51 -17.56
N GLY A 73 -0.21 21.91 -18.06
CA GLY A 73 1.17 22.23 -17.67
C GLY A 73 1.71 21.31 -16.59
N PHE A 74 2.81 21.74 -15.98
CA PHE A 74 3.47 20.98 -14.91
C PHE A 74 2.61 20.93 -13.64
N PHE A 75 2.65 19.81 -12.94
CA PHE A 75 1.97 19.60 -11.64
C PHE A 75 0.45 19.85 -11.68
N HIS A 76 -0.23 19.68 -12.83
CA HIS A 76 -1.66 19.96 -12.94
C HIS A 76 -2.56 18.86 -12.37
N THR A 77 -2.08 17.59 -12.33
CA THR A 77 -2.87 16.44 -11.85
C THR A 77 -2.96 16.46 -10.33
N ASP A 78 -4.17 16.35 -9.77
CA ASP A 78 -4.36 16.23 -8.31
C ASP A 78 -3.91 14.84 -7.84
N ILE A 79 -2.91 14.80 -6.94
CA ILE A 79 -2.47 13.60 -6.24
C ILE A 79 -2.83 13.75 -4.76
N SER A 80 -3.70 12.88 -4.28
CA SER A 80 -4.30 12.97 -2.95
C SER A 80 -4.13 11.69 -2.16
N THR A 81 -4.11 11.80 -0.83
CA THR A 81 -4.18 10.65 0.06
C THR A 81 -5.60 10.11 0.15
N LEU A 82 -5.75 8.86 0.60
CA LEU A 82 -7.07 8.28 0.84
C LEU A 82 -7.86 9.09 1.88
N SER A 83 -7.21 9.58 2.94
CA SER A 83 -7.85 10.40 3.97
C SER A 83 -8.32 11.76 3.42
N SER A 84 -7.58 12.38 2.50
CA SER A 84 -7.94 13.68 1.94
C SER A 84 -9.22 13.64 1.08
N ILE A 85 -9.62 12.46 0.59
CA ILE A 85 -10.88 12.27 -0.13
C ILE A 85 -12.03 11.80 0.78
N ALA A 86 -11.73 11.54 2.06
CA ALA A 86 -12.68 10.95 3.03
C ALA A 86 -13.72 11.96 3.57
N GLY A 87 -13.56 13.26 3.33
CA GLY A 87 -14.49 14.26 3.87
C GLY A 87 -14.62 14.14 5.40
N ASP A 88 -15.83 13.93 5.88
CA ASP A 88 -16.14 13.80 7.32
C ASP A 88 -15.62 12.49 7.97
N GLY A 89 -15.13 11.55 7.16
CA GLY A 89 -14.52 10.30 7.63
C GLY A 89 -13.01 10.37 7.90
N ARG A 90 -12.38 11.54 7.80
CA ARG A 90 -10.92 11.74 7.93
C ARG A 90 -10.33 11.17 9.20
N ASP A 91 -11.02 11.30 10.32
CA ASP A 91 -10.52 10.89 11.63
C ASP A 91 -10.34 9.37 11.79
N ARG A 92 -10.86 8.58 10.84
CA ARG A 92 -10.78 7.11 10.84
C ARG A 92 -9.66 6.56 9.98
N ILE A 93 -9.04 7.40 9.14
CA ILE A 93 -8.03 6.99 8.17
C ILE A 93 -6.83 7.90 8.31
N ARG A 94 -5.66 7.29 8.41
CA ARG A 94 -4.40 8.03 8.53
C ARG A 94 -4.12 8.83 7.26
N ASP A 95 -3.69 10.08 7.41
CA ASP A 95 -3.25 10.90 6.28
C ASP A 95 -1.84 10.48 5.84
N SER A 96 -1.79 9.43 5.05
CA SER A 96 -0.55 8.82 4.57
C SER A 96 -0.75 8.21 3.19
N PHE A 97 0.32 8.16 2.41
CA PHE A 97 0.37 7.39 1.17
C PHE A 97 0.75 5.93 1.40
N VAL A 98 1.12 5.58 2.63
CA VAL A 98 1.51 4.22 3.02
C VAL A 98 0.45 3.64 3.92
N TYR A 99 0.05 2.41 3.61
CA TYR A 99 -0.82 1.61 4.46
C TYR A 99 -0.10 1.31 5.79
N ASP A 100 -0.78 1.50 6.91
CA ASP A 100 -0.23 1.26 8.24
C ASP A 100 -0.55 -0.16 8.71
N PHE A 101 0.48 -0.98 8.77
CA PHE A 101 0.35 -2.32 9.32
C PHE A 101 0.45 -2.26 10.85
N GLY A 102 -0.66 -2.41 11.54
CA GLY A 102 -0.66 -2.52 13.00
C GLY A 102 0.07 -3.77 13.49
N GLY A 103 1.00 -3.60 14.47
CA GLY A 103 1.58 -4.74 15.18
C GLY A 103 2.58 -5.61 14.42
N ILE A 104 3.16 -5.12 13.32
CA ILE A 104 4.15 -5.86 12.52
C ILE A 104 5.56 -5.93 13.16
N ASN A 105 5.81 -5.23 14.24
CA ASN A 105 7.06 -5.28 15.00
C ASN A 105 7.18 -6.50 15.94
N LYS A 106 6.37 -7.52 15.68
CA LYS A 106 6.37 -8.79 16.42
C LYS A 106 6.83 -9.94 15.52
N PRO A 107 7.37 -11.04 16.09
CA PRO A 107 7.57 -12.27 15.36
C PRO A 107 6.27 -12.78 14.72
N PHE A 108 6.38 -13.41 13.55
CA PHE A 108 5.21 -13.94 12.83
C PHE A 108 4.38 -14.90 13.68
N LYS A 109 5.01 -15.75 14.51
CA LYS A 109 4.32 -16.64 15.44
C LYS A 109 3.41 -15.91 16.43
N ASP A 110 3.84 -14.73 16.91
CA ASP A 110 3.05 -13.93 17.84
C ASP A 110 1.93 -13.19 17.11
N HIS A 111 2.17 -12.82 15.86
CA HIS A 111 1.19 -12.20 14.99
C HIS A 111 -0.01 -13.11 14.72
N ILE A 112 0.25 -14.40 14.43
CA ILE A 112 -0.80 -15.40 14.19
C ILE A 112 -1.37 -16.04 15.48
N GLY A 113 -0.89 -15.61 16.66
CA GLY A 113 -1.34 -16.19 17.94
C GLY A 113 -0.96 -17.65 18.13
N TYR A 114 0.19 -18.09 17.61
CA TYR A 114 0.62 -19.50 17.58
C TYR A 114 0.45 -20.21 18.92
N ASN A 115 0.84 -19.59 20.04
CA ASN A 115 0.76 -20.18 21.37
C ASN A 115 -0.68 -20.35 21.90
N GLN A 116 -1.68 -19.79 21.22
CA GLN A 116 -3.10 -19.87 21.57
C GLN A 116 -3.84 -20.91 20.70
N LEU A 117 -3.18 -21.45 19.67
CA LEU A 117 -3.73 -22.47 18.80
C LEU A 117 -3.78 -23.83 19.53
N ASP A 118 -4.73 -24.67 19.14
CA ASP A 118 -4.74 -26.07 19.53
C ASP A 118 -3.57 -26.86 18.89
N ILE A 119 -3.31 -28.06 19.39
CA ILE A 119 -2.16 -28.89 19.00
C ILE A 119 -2.18 -29.21 17.49
N ASP A 120 -3.35 -29.50 16.94
CA ASP A 120 -3.47 -29.87 15.53
C ASP A 120 -3.21 -28.68 14.62
N SER A 121 -3.71 -27.49 15.01
CA SER A 121 -3.45 -26.23 14.31
C SER A 121 -1.97 -25.83 14.42
N GLN A 122 -1.32 -26.02 15.57
CA GLN A 122 0.12 -25.77 15.71
C GLN A 122 0.92 -26.71 14.78
N ALA A 123 0.58 -27.99 14.75
CA ALA A 123 1.24 -28.95 13.85
C ALA A 123 1.08 -28.57 12.38
N LEU A 124 -0.08 -28.04 11.97
CA LEU A 124 -0.30 -27.55 10.63
C LEU A 124 0.57 -26.30 10.33
N VAL A 125 0.67 -25.37 11.27
CA VAL A 125 1.52 -24.18 11.13
C VAL A 125 2.99 -24.59 11.00
N ASP A 126 3.47 -25.54 11.82
CA ASP A 126 4.85 -26.05 11.77
C ASP A 126 5.16 -26.79 10.45
N LEU A 127 4.15 -27.36 9.81
CA LEU A 127 4.29 -27.96 8.48
C LEU A 127 4.38 -26.90 7.38
N LEU A 128 3.67 -25.77 7.50
CA LEU A 128 3.58 -24.73 6.48
C LEU A 128 4.69 -23.68 6.57
N PHE A 129 5.25 -23.45 7.76
CA PHE A 129 6.23 -22.40 8.02
C PHE A 129 7.46 -22.94 8.74
N THR A 130 8.63 -22.55 8.27
CA THR A 130 9.87 -22.95 8.94
C THR A 130 10.01 -22.23 10.28
N PRO A 131 10.80 -22.79 11.24
CA PRO A 131 11.09 -22.12 12.51
C PRO A 131 11.70 -20.71 12.32
N GLU A 132 12.46 -20.50 11.25
CA GLU A 132 13.00 -19.21 10.90
C GLU A 132 11.86 -18.22 10.54
N ASN A 133 10.92 -18.63 9.68
CA ASN A 133 9.77 -17.81 9.31
C ASN A 133 8.93 -17.42 10.53
N LEU A 134 8.68 -18.38 11.42
CA LEU A 134 7.89 -18.15 12.64
C LEU A 134 8.53 -17.14 13.60
N ASN A 135 9.86 -17.10 13.66
CA ASN A 135 10.60 -16.21 14.55
C ASN A 135 11.02 -14.88 13.92
N ASN A 136 10.84 -14.69 12.60
CA ASN A 136 11.18 -13.45 11.94
C ASN A 136 10.19 -12.34 12.29
N SER A 137 10.73 -11.14 12.56
CA SER A 137 9.92 -9.91 12.66
C SER A 137 9.39 -9.52 11.28
N LEU A 138 8.18 -8.99 11.25
CA LEU A 138 7.48 -8.62 10.01
C LEU A 138 7.84 -7.21 9.52
N ASP A 139 8.46 -6.38 10.37
CA ASP A 139 8.81 -4.99 10.10
C ASP A 139 9.96 -4.78 9.09
N VAL A 140 10.67 -5.87 8.78
CA VAL A 140 11.74 -5.90 7.75
C VAL A 140 11.26 -6.54 6.43
N GLY A 141 9.97 -6.57 6.21
CA GLY A 141 9.34 -7.27 5.09
C GLY A 141 9.31 -8.80 5.30
N PHE A 142 8.81 -9.51 4.30
CA PHE A 142 8.60 -10.95 4.42
C PHE A 142 9.82 -11.80 4.04
N ARG A 143 10.98 -11.21 3.89
CA ARG A 143 12.28 -11.87 3.63
C ARG A 143 12.24 -12.97 2.57
N GLY A 144 11.51 -12.72 1.47
CA GLY A 144 11.36 -13.70 0.39
C GLY A 144 10.35 -14.82 0.69
N SER A 145 9.58 -14.75 1.78
CA SER A 145 8.56 -15.74 2.16
C SER A 145 7.14 -15.25 1.79
N PRO A 146 6.66 -15.50 0.55
CA PRO A 146 5.34 -15.03 0.11
C PRO A 146 4.18 -15.61 0.93
N ASN A 147 4.38 -16.81 1.51
CA ASN A 147 3.36 -17.47 2.34
C ASN A 147 3.08 -16.67 3.62
N VAL A 148 4.15 -16.21 4.30
CA VAL A 148 4.04 -15.31 5.46
C VAL A 148 3.34 -14.03 5.03
N GLY A 149 3.79 -13.43 3.92
CA GLY A 149 3.21 -12.22 3.38
C GLY A 149 1.72 -12.36 3.04
N SER A 150 1.30 -13.50 2.49
CA SER A 150 -0.11 -13.74 2.16
C SER A 150 -1.00 -13.75 3.40
N VAL A 151 -0.54 -14.29 4.52
CA VAL A 151 -1.29 -14.27 5.79
C VAL A 151 -1.45 -12.83 6.28
N VAL A 152 -0.34 -12.08 6.35
CA VAL A 152 -0.35 -10.69 6.85
C VAL A 152 -1.15 -9.76 5.93
N LEU A 153 -0.98 -9.88 4.61
CA LEU A 153 -1.70 -9.04 3.65
C LEU A 153 -3.20 -9.35 3.60
N ASN A 154 -3.63 -10.56 3.98
CA ASN A 154 -5.05 -10.87 4.05
C ASN A 154 -5.79 -10.03 5.10
N GLU A 155 -5.12 -9.57 6.14
CA GLU A 155 -5.70 -8.67 7.15
C GLU A 155 -6.07 -7.29 6.60
N ILE A 156 -5.41 -6.88 5.51
CA ILE A 156 -5.70 -5.58 4.86
C ILE A 156 -7.16 -5.51 4.39
N ILE A 157 -7.73 -6.64 3.98
CA ILE A 157 -9.11 -6.70 3.45
C ILE A 157 -10.12 -6.17 4.47
N ASP A 158 -9.89 -6.44 5.75
CA ASP A 158 -10.77 -6.02 6.84
C ASP A 158 -10.42 -4.65 7.44
N SER A 159 -9.40 -3.99 6.90
CA SER A 159 -8.94 -2.69 7.42
C SER A 159 -9.96 -1.57 7.18
N PRO A 160 -9.96 -0.53 8.05
CA PRO A 160 -10.76 0.67 7.85
C PRO A 160 -10.49 1.35 6.51
N GLU A 161 -9.24 1.35 6.05
CA GLU A 161 -8.79 1.96 4.80
C GLU A 161 -9.42 1.28 3.58
N ILE A 162 -9.43 -0.05 3.54
CA ILE A 162 -10.03 -0.80 2.42
C ILE A 162 -11.56 -0.71 2.46
N ARG A 163 -12.17 -0.78 3.64
CA ARG A 163 -13.62 -0.56 3.76
C ARG A 163 -14.03 0.83 3.31
N PHE A 164 -13.25 1.85 3.68
CA PHE A 164 -13.47 3.21 3.21
C PHE A 164 -13.26 3.32 1.69
N PHE A 165 -12.14 2.79 1.16
CA PHE A 165 -11.88 2.73 -0.27
C PHE A 165 -13.08 2.11 -1.02
N ALA A 166 -13.55 0.94 -0.58
CA ALA A 166 -14.69 0.26 -1.20
C ALA A 166 -15.97 1.13 -1.18
N SER A 167 -16.20 1.88 -0.10
CA SER A 167 -17.37 2.76 0.03
C SER A 167 -17.29 4.03 -0.83
N THR A 168 -16.08 4.47 -1.18
CA THR A 168 -15.87 5.70 -1.98
C THR A 168 -15.69 5.44 -3.47
N PHE A 169 -15.58 4.18 -3.86
CA PHE A 169 -15.41 3.79 -5.26
C PHE A 169 -16.70 4.01 -6.04
N GLN A 170 -16.61 4.73 -7.15
CA GLN A 170 -17.76 5.13 -7.96
C GLN A 170 -17.62 4.71 -9.43
N ALA A 171 -18.73 4.71 -10.14
CA ALA A 171 -18.72 4.44 -11.58
C ALA A 171 -17.79 5.43 -12.30
N GLY A 172 -16.87 4.92 -13.11
CA GLY A 172 -15.84 5.69 -13.80
C GLY A 172 -14.49 5.73 -13.08
N ASP A 173 -14.43 5.41 -11.79
CA ASP A 173 -13.17 5.22 -11.07
C ASP A 173 -12.44 3.97 -11.57
N ARG A 174 -11.13 3.98 -11.47
CA ARG A 174 -10.27 2.87 -11.91
C ARG A 174 -9.31 2.46 -10.80
N ILE A 175 -8.96 1.19 -10.81
CA ILE A 175 -7.97 0.61 -9.91
C ILE A 175 -6.80 0.12 -10.75
N PHE A 176 -5.59 0.34 -10.27
CA PHE A 176 -4.37 -0.19 -10.84
C PHE A 176 -3.49 -0.78 -9.76
N PHE A 177 -3.26 -2.10 -9.84
CA PHE A 177 -2.35 -2.80 -8.93
C PHE A 177 -0.99 -2.96 -9.57
N ILE A 178 0.05 -2.62 -8.81
CA ILE A 178 1.45 -2.73 -9.22
C ILE A 178 2.17 -3.61 -8.20
N SER A 179 2.60 -4.77 -8.63
CA SER A 179 3.29 -5.74 -7.80
C SER A 179 4.38 -6.45 -8.58
N SER A 180 5.32 -7.08 -7.88
CA SER A 180 6.29 -7.99 -8.48
C SER A 180 5.92 -9.43 -8.14
N ILE A 181 6.02 -10.34 -9.09
CA ILE A 181 5.88 -11.78 -8.83
C ILE A 181 7.09 -12.37 -8.10
N PHE A 182 8.16 -11.58 -7.95
CA PHE A 182 9.38 -11.97 -7.24
C PHE A 182 9.45 -11.28 -5.87
N GLY A 183 10.12 -11.94 -4.91
CA GLY A 183 10.30 -11.43 -3.57
C GLY A 183 9.16 -11.80 -2.61
N GLY A 184 9.22 -11.27 -1.39
CA GLY A 184 8.25 -11.56 -0.34
C GLY A 184 6.95 -10.76 -0.49
N THR A 185 7.03 -9.45 -0.35
CA THR A 185 5.85 -8.56 -0.29
C THR A 185 5.10 -8.50 -1.62
N GLY A 186 5.83 -8.31 -2.73
CA GLY A 186 5.20 -8.24 -4.06
C GLY A 186 4.48 -9.52 -4.45
N ALA A 187 5.13 -10.67 -4.29
CA ALA A 187 4.56 -11.97 -4.65
C ALA A 187 3.36 -12.35 -3.75
N ALA A 188 3.40 -11.98 -2.47
CA ALA A 188 2.27 -12.16 -1.56
C ALA A 188 1.06 -11.32 -1.97
N GLY A 189 1.27 -10.03 -2.27
CA GLY A 189 0.20 -9.12 -2.66
C GLY A 189 -0.46 -9.49 -3.98
N PHE A 190 0.27 -10.06 -4.93
CA PHE A 190 -0.32 -10.54 -6.19
C PHE A 190 -1.35 -11.66 -5.99
N ARG A 191 -1.24 -12.44 -4.91
CA ARG A 191 -2.21 -13.51 -4.59
C ARG A 191 -3.45 -12.98 -3.89
N CYS A 192 -3.37 -11.81 -3.28
CA CYS A 192 -4.47 -11.19 -2.50
C CYS A 192 -5.23 -10.09 -3.29
N SER A 193 -4.76 -9.76 -4.50
CA SER A 193 -5.36 -8.73 -5.38
C SER A 193 -6.40 -9.33 -6.39
#